data_380c9db9f1f4f7be52e6cd382fb5d26b
#
_entry.id   380c9db9f1f4f7be52e6cd382fb5d26b
#
_cell.length_a   1.000
_cell.length_b   1.000
_cell.length_c   1.000
_cell.angle_alpha   90.00
_cell.angle_beta   90.00
_cell.angle_gamma   90.00
#
_symmetry.space_group_name_H-M   'P 1'
#
loop_
_entity.id
_entity.type
_entity.pdbx_description
1 polymer ?
#
loop_
_entity_poly.entity_id
_entity_poly.type
_entity_poly.pdbx_seq_one_letter_code
_entity_poly.pdbx_strand_id
1 'polypeptide(L)'
;LKQPTFCEYNGFQAYGDANGLQVNKEVDLKNQLTIQYVANHEKPSIAKTIRFEPAHAAMRSIVLEHALAEQALCGIHFSRAHPSHIFSFSTKIGYTPMVIFRDNDITQPNHMLEAIRTMDEKGMRLVDNFKKTFPDLYDTIDQVEFKSNINTSDITKIWSIAAVFIGLYEGDDALESCEKLESTAIEFSGKSGPRIDYKVISTEEGYQLDPRLAIRSAMSFKLAGLDDYLLSFGFIDSLADFIAQQTENADANIGIHGVTLSGGIFENRQLLMRAYNGLSVNYPIYRNKRLSIDDANVALGAITLGSE
;
A
#
# COMPACT_ATOMS: atom_id res chain seq x y z
N LEU A 1 -10.30 0.62 29.73
CA LEU A 1 -9.10 0.02 29.16
C LEU A 1 -7.95 1.00 29.29
N LYS A 2 -6.94 0.67 30.09
CA LYS A 2 -5.69 1.40 30.02
C LYS A 2 -5.10 1.15 28.64
N GLN A 3 -4.59 2.20 28.00
CA GLN A 3 -3.96 2.12 26.69
C GLN A 3 -2.98 0.95 26.66
N PRO A 4 -3.07 0.10 25.65
CA PRO A 4 -2.05 -0.91 25.45
C PRO A 4 -0.72 -0.20 25.26
N THR A 5 0.24 -0.59 26.05
CA THR A 5 1.61 -0.10 25.88
C THR A 5 2.35 -1.09 25.01
N PHE A 6 2.69 -0.64 23.82
CA PHE A 6 3.61 -1.32 23.02
C PHE A 6 3.87 -0.50 21.93
N CYS A 7 4.59 -0.70 21.04
CA CYS A 7 4.98 -1.77 20.38
C CYS A 7 6.16 -1.66 19.55
N GLU A 8 6.87 -2.61 19.43
CA GLU A 8 7.86 -2.77 18.40
C GLU A 8 7.21 -3.45 17.19
N TYR A 9 7.49 -2.92 16.02
CA TYR A 9 6.90 -3.36 14.78
C TYR A 9 7.19 -4.82 14.41
N ASN A 10 8.44 -5.25 14.46
CA ASN A 10 8.82 -6.62 14.17
C ASN A 10 8.63 -7.60 15.32
N GLY A 11 8.36 -7.10 16.47
CA GLY A 11 8.22 -7.86 17.67
C GLY A 11 7.05 -7.45 18.49
N PHE A 12 5.93 -7.05 17.83
CA PHE A 12 4.82 -6.53 18.44
C PHE A 12 4.38 -7.28 19.69
N GLN A 13 4.56 -6.72 20.82
CA GLN A 13 4.03 -7.20 22.08
C GLN A 13 2.99 -6.20 22.54
N ALA A 14 1.76 -6.62 22.59
CA ALA A 14 0.74 -5.86 23.24
C ALA A 14 0.52 -6.42 24.61
N TYR A 15 0.62 -5.59 25.60
CA TYR A 15 0.26 -5.98 26.95
C TYR A 15 -1.16 -5.55 27.20
N GLY A 16 -1.95 -6.48 27.65
CA GLY A 16 -3.29 -6.23 28.07
C GLY A 16 -3.37 -5.24 29.23
N ASP A 17 -4.56 -4.89 29.51
CA ASP A 17 -4.95 -3.96 30.52
C ASP A 17 -4.58 -4.41 31.95
N ALA A 18 -5.06 -3.63 32.92
CA ALA A 18 -4.93 -3.94 34.34
C ALA A 18 -5.58 -5.27 34.76
N ASN A 19 -6.32 -5.92 33.89
CA ASN A 19 -6.95 -7.24 34.11
C ASN A 19 -6.07 -8.40 33.66
N GLY A 20 -4.90 -8.10 33.14
CA GLY A 20 -3.85 -9.08 32.97
C GLY A 20 -3.95 -9.97 31.76
N LEU A 21 -4.55 -9.51 30.70
CA LEU A 21 -4.45 -10.17 29.42
C LEU A 21 -3.10 -9.86 28.78
N GLN A 22 -2.29 -10.89 28.56
CA GLN A 22 -1.10 -10.80 27.73
C GLN A 22 -1.45 -11.24 26.32
N VAL A 23 -1.09 -10.42 25.36
CA VAL A 23 -1.21 -10.75 23.95
C VAL A 23 0.20 -10.97 23.40
N ASN A 24 0.56 -12.22 23.18
CA ASN A 24 1.79 -12.58 22.50
C ASN A 24 1.51 -12.72 21.01
N LYS A 25 2.35 -12.09 20.25
CA LYS A 25 2.28 -12.07 18.81
C LYS A 25 3.25 -13.04 18.18
N GLU A 26 2.80 -13.81 17.23
CA GLU A 26 3.63 -14.37 16.18
C GLU A 26 3.31 -13.65 14.87
N VAL A 27 4.32 -13.08 14.26
CA VAL A 27 4.23 -12.61 12.87
C VAL A 27 4.44 -13.81 11.98
N ASP A 28 3.40 -14.23 11.31
CA ASP A 28 3.56 -15.12 10.16
C ASP A 28 4.29 -14.34 9.06
N LEU A 29 5.34 -14.92 8.51
CA LEU A 29 6.08 -14.39 7.34
C LEU A 29 5.21 -14.11 6.11
N LYS A 30 3.93 -14.50 6.17
CA LYS A 30 2.90 -14.20 5.16
C LYS A 30 1.98 -13.03 5.52
N ASN A 31 2.42 -12.13 6.37
CA ASN A 31 1.67 -10.92 6.76
C ASN A 31 0.33 -11.18 7.49
N GLN A 32 0.18 -12.31 8.15
CA GLN A 32 -0.95 -12.58 9.04
C GLN A 32 -0.54 -12.37 10.48
N LEU A 33 -1.28 -11.55 11.19
CA LEU A 33 -1.11 -11.37 12.62
C LEU A 33 -1.84 -12.49 13.37
N THR A 34 -1.08 -13.24 14.18
CA THR A 34 -1.65 -14.21 15.10
C THR A 34 -1.60 -13.64 16.50
N ILE A 35 -2.75 -13.52 17.15
CA ILE A 35 -2.83 -13.08 18.53
C ILE A 35 -3.15 -14.28 19.41
N GLN A 36 -2.32 -14.49 20.42
CA GLN A 36 -2.61 -15.45 21.48
C GLN A 36 -3.10 -14.71 22.71
N TYR A 37 -4.26 -15.07 23.19
CA TYR A 37 -4.77 -14.60 24.47
C TYR A 37 -4.36 -15.56 25.57
N VAL A 38 -3.69 -15.01 26.56
CA VAL A 38 -3.32 -15.76 27.76
C VAL A 38 -3.93 -15.04 28.95
N ALA A 39 -4.77 -15.73 29.71
CA ALA A 39 -5.35 -15.19 30.93
C ALA A 39 -4.26 -15.02 32.00
N ASN A 40 -4.28 -13.89 32.69
CA ASN A 40 -3.38 -13.61 33.81
C ASN A 40 -3.66 -14.59 34.94
N HIS A 41 -2.61 -15.04 35.61
CA HIS A 41 -2.63 -15.87 36.80
C HIS A 41 -2.82 -17.38 36.60
N GLU A 42 -3.14 -17.84 35.42
CA GLU A 42 -3.16 -19.27 35.15
C GLU A 42 -2.17 -19.62 34.04
N LYS A 43 -1.51 -20.74 34.13
CA LYS A 43 -0.84 -21.29 32.96
C LYS A 43 -1.89 -21.41 31.87
N PRO A 44 -1.61 -20.93 30.67
CA PRO A 44 -2.62 -20.91 29.61
C PRO A 44 -3.09 -22.32 29.35
N SER A 45 -4.27 -22.64 29.86
CA SER A 45 -4.93 -23.90 29.54
C SER A 45 -5.52 -23.87 28.12
N ILE A 46 -5.78 -22.68 27.61
CA ILE A 46 -6.31 -22.46 26.24
C ILE A 46 -5.72 -21.19 25.69
N ALA A 47 -4.87 -21.30 24.66
CA ALA A 47 -4.45 -20.18 23.82
C ALA A 47 -5.39 -20.13 22.62
N LYS A 48 -6.04 -18.99 22.39
CA LYS A 48 -6.82 -18.76 21.19
C LYS A 48 -5.97 -17.95 20.22
N THR A 49 -5.64 -18.56 19.11
CA THR A 49 -4.95 -17.86 18.00
C THR A 49 -6.00 -17.32 17.04
N ILE A 50 -5.97 -16.01 16.81
CA ILE A 50 -6.85 -15.34 15.85
C ILE A 50 -5.99 -14.77 14.74
N ARG A 51 -6.36 -15.09 13.50
CA ARG A 51 -5.76 -14.54 12.30
C ARG A 51 -6.69 -13.48 11.72
N PHE A 52 -6.15 -12.35 11.34
CA PHE A 52 -6.90 -11.27 10.69
C PHE A 52 -6.00 -10.49 9.71
N GLU A 53 -6.65 -9.81 8.77
CA GLU A 53 -5.96 -8.97 7.82
C GLU A 53 -5.46 -7.67 8.47
N PRO A 54 -4.19 -7.28 8.30
CA PRO A 54 -3.64 -6.04 8.84
C PRO A 54 -4.45 -4.80 8.44
N ALA A 55 -4.91 -4.75 7.20
CA ALA A 55 -5.76 -3.66 6.71
C ALA A 55 -7.08 -3.53 7.48
N HIS A 56 -7.72 -4.66 7.80
CA HIS A 56 -8.93 -4.68 8.64
C HIS A 56 -8.63 -4.21 10.06
N ALA A 57 -7.52 -4.65 10.63
CA ALA A 57 -7.08 -4.22 11.94
C ALA A 57 -6.82 -2.71 12.00
N ALA A 58 -6.10 -2.16 11.02
CA ALA A 58 -5.85 -0.72 10.92
C ALA A 58 -7.16 0.08 10.87
N MET A 59 -8.11 -0.34 10.02
CA MET A 59 -9.43 0.29 9.97
C MET A 59 -10.17 0.20 11.31
N ARG A 60 -10.11 -0.97 11.98
CA ARG A 60 -10.79 -1.15 13.26
C ARG A 60 -10.33 -0.16 14.32
N SER A 61 -9.04 0.17 14.37
CA SER A 61 -8.53 1.20 15.27
C SER A 61 -9.12 2.59 14.98
N ILE A 62 -9.28 2.94 13.69
CA ILE A 62 -9.89 4.20 13.26
C ILE A 62 -11.37 4.23 13.62
N VAL A 63 -12.08 3.14 13.37
CA VAL A 63 -13.51 2.98 13.70
C VAL A 63 -13.75 3.22 15.20
N LEU A 64 -12.87 2.70 16.05
CA LEU A 64 -12.96 2.93 17.49
C LEU A 64 -12.74 4.40 17.89
N GLU A 65 -11.71 5.02 17.35
CA GLU A 65 -11.39 6.42 17.67
C GLU A 65 -12.48 7.40 17.24
N HIS A 66 -13.22 7.07 16.20
CA HIS A 66 -14.23 7.93 15.58
C HIS A 66 -15.67 7.48 15.83
N ALA A 67 -15.89 6.40 16.58
CA ALA A 67 -17.21 5.82 16.85
C ALA A 67 -18.01 5.47 15.59
N LEU A 68 -17.37 4.81 14.62
CA LEU A 68 -17.94 4.47 13.30
C LEU A 68 -18.41 3.00 13.19
N ALA A 69 -18.66 2.32 14.29
CA ALA A 69 -18.86 0.86 14.33
C ALA A 69 -19.98 0.34 13.40
N GLU A 70 -21.01 1.14 13.15
CA GLU A 70 -22.16 0.75 12.31
C GLU A 70 -22.13 1.34 10.90
N GLN A 71 -21.10 2.11 10.57
CA GLN A 71 -21.04 2.80 9.30
C GLN A 71 -20.45 1.91 8.19
N ALA A 72 -20.98 2.07 6.97
CA ALA A 72 -20.35 1.52 5.78
C ALA A 72 -19.16 2.40 5.38
N LEU A 73 -17.99 1.80 5.16
CA LEU A 73 -16.73 2.50 4.94
C LEU A 73 -15.96 1.93 3.75
N CYS A 74 -15.23 2.79 3.05
CA CYS A 74 -14.13 2.36 2.19
C CYS A 74 -12.83 2.47 2.98
N GLY A 75 -12.09 1.38 3.10
CA GLY A 75 -10.79 1.36 3.75
C GLY A 75 -9.66 1.35 2.72
N ILE A 76 -8.69 2.24 2.89
CA ILE A 76 -7.48 2.30 2.09
C ILE A 76 -6.30 2.14 3.03
N HIS A 77 -5.66 0.99 2.94
CA HIS A 77 -4.49 0.64 3.72
C HIS A 77 -3.30 0.47 2.80
N PHE A 78 -2.41 1.45 2.78
CA PHE A 78 -1.17 1.41 2.00
C PHE A 78 0.02 1.40 2.95
N SER A 79 0.60 0.24 3.14
CA SER A 79 1.67 -0.01 4.11
C SER A 79 2.92 -0.51 3.40
N ARG A 80 4.09 -0.12 3.93
CA ARG A 80 5.40 -0.66 3.50
C ARG A 80 5.71 -2.00 4.17
N ALA A 81 5.00 -2.30 5.22
CA ALA A 81 5.28 -3.42 6.08
C ALA A 81 4.24 -4.53 5.99
N HIS A 82 3.03 -4.18 5.62
CA HIS A 82 1.91 -5.09 5.45
C HIS A 82 1.37 -5.05 4.03
N PRO A 83 0.61 -6.05 3.60
CA PRO A 83 -0.09 -6.01 2.32
C PRO A 83 -0.97 -4.76 2.20
N SER A 84 -0.80 -4.04 1.09
CA SER A 84 -1.66 -2.90 0.77
C SER A 84 -2.99 -3.40 0.23
N HIS A 85 -4.09 -2.85 0.74
CA HIS A 85 -5.44 -3.22 0.33
C HIS A 85 -6.33 -1.99 0.17
N ILE A 86 -7.24 -2.06 -0.80
CA ILE A 86 -8.46 -1.24 -0.83
C ILE A 86 -9.63 -2.18 -0.62
N PHE A 87 -10.51 -1.86 0.31
CA PHE A 87 -11.62 -2.73 0.71
C PHE A 87 -12.84 -1.94 1.12
N SER A 88 -13.99 -2.58 1.06
CA SER A 88 -15.23 -2.07 1.63
C SER A 88 -15.56 -2.79 2.93
N PHE A 89 -16.22 -2.09 3.82
CA PHE A 89 -16.69 -2.64 5.09
C PHE A 89 -18.09 -2.16 5.41
N SER A 90 -18.93 -3.05 5.89
CA SER A 90 -20.16 -2.71 6.60
C SER A 90 -20.53 -3.84 7.55
N THR A 91 -21.41 -3.57 8.51
CA THR A 91 -21.91 -4.60 9.44
C THR A 91 -22.66 -5.74 8.74
N LYS A 92 -23.17 -5.51 7.53
CA LYS A 92 -23.89 -6.51 6.75
C LYS A 92 -22.99 -7.44 5.95
N ILE A 93 -21.92 -6.90 5.36
CA ILE A 93 -21.05 -7.66 4.44
C ILE A 93 -19.70 -8.02 5.07
N GLY A 94 -19.35 -7.41 6.22
CA GLY A 94 -18.05 -7.53 6.82
C GLY A 94 -16.94 -6.85 6.01
N TYR A 95 -15.69 -7.31 6.20
CA TYR A 95 -14.54 -6.90 5.43
C TYR A 95 -14.56 -7.56 4.05
N THR A 96 -14.54 -6.77 2.99
CA THR A 96 -14.58 -7.26 1.61
C THR A 96 -13.48 -6.59 0.79
N PRO A 97 -12.41 -7.33 0.42
CA PRO A 97 -11.35 -6.80 -0.43
C PRO A 97 -11.89 -6.36 -1.80
N MET A 98 -11.49 -5.18 -2.27
CA MET A 98 -11.79 -4.66 -3.60
C MET A 98 -10.58 -4.68 -4.51
N VAL A 99 -9.42 -4.28 -3.99
CA VAL A 99 -8.13 -4.37 -4.69
C VAL A 99 -7.09 -4.89 -3.73
N ILE A 100 -6.43 -5.95 -4.11
CA ILE A 100 -5.35 -6.57 -3.37
C ILE A 100 -4.04 -6.31 -4.11
N PHE A 101 -3.05 -5.87 -3.36
CA PHE A 101 -1.69 -5.77 -3.85
C PHE A 101 -0.96 -7.04 -3.41
N ARG A 102 -0.84 -7.99 -4.31
CA ARG A 102 -0.18 -9.27 -4.01
C ARG A 102 1.24 -9.34 -4.55
N ASP A 103 1.97 -10.28 -3.99
CA ASP A 103 3.22 -10.74 -4.58
C ASP A 103 2.98 -11.14 -6.02
N ASN A 104 3.57 -10.39 -6.91
CA ASN A 104 3.80 -10.85 -8.26
C ASN A 104 5.31 -11.12 -8.38
N ASP A 105 5.68 -12.04 -9.23
CA ASP A 105 7.07 -12.46 -9.46
C ASP A 105 7.96 -11.32 -10.01
N ILE A 106 7.37 -10.15 -10.27
CA ILE A 106 8.07 -8.98 -10.83
C ILE A 106 8.61 -8.13 -9.68
N THR A 107 9.73 -8.55 -9.12
CA THR A 107 10.40 -7.86 -8.00
C THR A 107 11.60 -7.04 -8.44
N GLN A 108 12.08 -7.26 -9.65
CA GLN A 108 13.30 -6.68 -10.19
C GLN A 108 13.03 -5.82 -11.42
N PRO A 109 13.85 -4.78 -11.68
CA PRO A 109 13.72 -3.96 -12.88
C PRO A 109 13.79 -4.77 -14.19
N ASN A 110 14.75 -5.68 -14.31
CA ASN A 110 14.90 -6.54 -15.49
C ASN A 110 13.69 -7.47 -15.70
N HIS A 111 13.12 -8.03 -14.62
CA HIS A 111 11.90 -8.84 -14.71
C HIS A 111 10.70 -7.99 -15.20
N MET A 112 10.61 -6.74 -14.76
CA MET A 112 9.60 -5.79 -15.22
C MET A 112 9.76 -5.48 -16.71
N LEU A 113 10.99 -5.26 -17.15
CA LEU A 113 11.31 -5.00 -18.55
C LEU A 113 10.85 -6.14 -19.46
N GLU A 114 11.18 -7.38 -19.08
CA GLU A 114 10.77 -8.58 -19.83
C GLU A 114 9.26 -8.81 -19.78
N ALA A 115 8.63 -8.56 -18.62
CA ALA A 115 7.18 -8.67 -18.48
C ALA A 115 6.41 -7.66 -19.35
N ILE A 116 6.95 -6.44 -19.56
CA ILE A 116 6.38 -5.47 -20.50
C ILE A 116 6.61 -5.91 -21.93
N ARG A 117 7.81 -6.40 -22.24
CA ARG A 117 8.18 -6.87 -23.59
C ARG A 117 7.28 -7.98 -24.08
N THR A 118 6.98 -8.94 -23.20
CA THR A 118 6.20 -10.13 -23.53
C THR A 118 4.68 -9.94 -23.40
N MET A 119 4.24 -8.82 -22.88
CA MET A 119 2.84 -8.52 -22.62
C MET A 119 1.98 -8.48 -23.90
N ASP A 120 2.44 -7.73 -24.91
CA ASP A 120 1.81 -7.57 -26.21
C ASP A 120 2.79 -6.96 -27.23
N GLU A 121 2.37 -6.91 -28.52
CA GLU A 121 3.18 -6.32 -29.59
C GLU A 121 3.57 -4.85 -29.34
N LYS A 122 2.71 -4.08 -28.65
CA LYS A 122 3.00 -2.68 -28.31
C LYS A 122 4.06 -2.60 -27.21
N GLY A 123 4.02 -3.51 -26.23
CA GLY A 123 5.05 -3.63 -25.20
C GLY A 123 6.41 -3.96 -25.78
N MET A 124 6.47 -4.93 -26.69
CA MET A 124 7.71 -5.27 -27.40
C MET A 124 8.27 -4.08 -28.14
N ARG A 125 7.47 -3.39 -28.95
CA ARG A 125 7.90 -2.17 -29.69
C ARG A 125 8.34 -1.05 -28.78
N LEU A 126 7.69 -0.87 -27.64
CA LEU A 126 8.05 0.15 -26.66
C LEU A 126 9.43 -0.12 -26.07
N VAL A 127 9.70 -1.36 -25.65
CA VAL A 127 11.00 -1.76 -25.09
C VAL A 127 12.11 -1.60 -26.15
N ASP A 128 11.86 -2.01 -27.40
CA ASP A 128 12.86 -1.87 -28.49
C ASP A 128 13.15 -0.39 -28.79
N ASN A 129 12.14 0.49 -28.80
CA ASN A 129 12.32 1.91 -28.97
C ASN A 129 13.06 2.55 -27.77
N PHE A 130 12.75 2.11 -26.56
CA PHE A 130 13.40 2.56 -25.34
C PHE A 130 14.89 2.21 -25.35
N LYS A 131 15.24 0.97 -25.67
CA LYS A 131 16.61 0.51 -25.83
C LYS A 131 17.39 1.34 -26.87
N LYS A 132 16.74 1.65 -28.00
CA LYS A 132 17.36 2.44 -29.06
C LYS A 132 17.60 3.91 -28.66
N THR A 133 16.67 4.48 -27.88
CA THR A 133 16.70 5.90 -27.51
C THR A 133 17.59 6.14 -26.29
N PHE A 134 17.57 5.21 -25.32
CA PHE A 134 18.27 5.29 -24.05
C PHE A 134 19.09 4.01 -23.79
N PRO A 135 20.15 3.73 -24.58
CA PRO A 135 20.89 2.46 -24.44
C PRO A 135 21.53 2.30 -23.06
N ASP A 136 22.14 3.35 -22.52
CA ASP A 136 22.80 3.28 -21.21
C ASP A 136 21.78 3.05 -20.08
N LEU A 137 20.64 3.71 -20.13
CA LEU A 137 19.55 3.50 -19.15
C LEU A 137 18.96 2.09 -19.28
N TYR A 138 18.83 1.58 -20.50
CA TYR A 138 18.38 0.22 -20.73
C TYR A 138 19.35 -0.79 -20.09
N ASP A 139 20.65 -0.60 -20.26
CA ASP A 139 21.68 -1.45 -19.67
C ASP A 139 21.66 -1.34 -18.13
N THR A 140 21.43 -0.16 -17.57
CA THR A 140 21.24 0.04 -16.13
C THR A 140 20.02 -0.76 -15.62
N ILE A 141 18.87 -0.69 -16.29
CA ILE A 141 17.65 -1.43 -15.91
C ILE A 141 17.90 -2.94 -15.92
N ASP A 142 18.66 -3.43 -16.91
CA ASP A 142 18.99 -4.85 -17.04
C ASP A 142 19.97 -5.35 -15.96
N GLN A 143 20.82 -4.48 -15.43
CA GLN A 143 21.87 -4.80 -14.47
C GLN A 143 21.48 -4.57 -13.01
N VAL A 144 20.54 -3.66 -12.74
CA VAL A 144 20.12 -3.36 -11.37
C VAL A 144 19.38 -4.55 -10.79
N GLU A 145 19.91 -5.05 -9.65
CA GLU A 145 19.32 -6.12 -8.88
C GLU A 145 19.12 -5.66 -7.43
N PHE A 146 17.86 -5.50 -7.02
CA PHE A 146 17.54 -5.13 -5.66
C PHE A 146 17.83 -6.28 -4.70
N LYS A 147 18.69 -6.01 -3.72
CA LYS A 147 19.11 -6.98 -2.69
C LYS A 147 18.24 -6.94 -1.44
N SER A 148 17.56 -5.84 -1.21
CA SER A 148 16.68 -5.70 -0.05
C SER A 148 15.37 -6.47 -0.25
N ASN A 149 14.94 -7.20 0.77
CA ASN A 149 13.62 -7.81 0.78
C ASN A 149 12.56 -6.70 0.93
N ILE A 150 11.99 -6.28 -0.19
CA ILE A 150 10.79 -5.45 -0.16
C ILE A 150 9.61 -6.36 0.11
N ASN A 151 8.68 -5.86 0.92
CA ASN A 151 7.35 -6.44 0.97
C ASN A 151 6.73 -6.34 -0.43
N THR A 152 6.59 -7.48 -1.09
CA THR A 152 6.18 -7.57 -2.49
C THR A 152 4.71 -7.22 -2.70
N SER A 153 3.94 -7.12 -1.62
CA SER A 153 2.54 -6.69 -1.61
C SER A 153 2.37 -5.18 -1.37
N ASP A 154 3.46 -4.42 -1.44
CA ASP A 154 3.49 -2.99 -1.22
C ASP A 154 3.50 -2.22 -2.56
N ILE A 155 2.72 -1.15 -2.63
CA ILE A 155 2.66 -0.25 -3.79
C ILE A 155 4.01 0.44 -4.08
N THR A 156 4.85 0.66 -3.07
CA THR A 156 6.15 1.32 -3.23
C THR A 156 7.12 0.53 -4.07
N LYS A 157 6.91 -0.77 -4.24
CA LYS A 157 7.66 -1.59 -5.19
C LYS A 157 7.55 -1.05 -6.63
N ILE A 158 6.37 -0.58 -7.02
CA ILE A 158 6.19 0.05 -8.33
C ILE A 158 7.06 1.30 -8.44
N TRP A 159 7.12 2.09 -7.37
CA TRP A 159 7.91 3.31 -7.32
C TRP A 159 9.42 3.04 -7.32
N SER A 160 9.85 2.00 -6.60
CA SER A 160 11.26 1.57 -6.64
C SER A 160 11.70 1.19 -8.05
N ILE A 161 10.92 0.37 -8.75
CA ILE A 161 11.18 -0.02 -10.13
C ILE A 161 11.10 1.22 -11.05
N ALA A 162 10.10 2.08 -10.85
CA ALA A 162 9.93 3.29 -11.65
C ALA A 162 11.13 4.23 -11.58
N ALA A 163 11.72 4.41 -10.39
CA ALA A 163 12.90 5.26 -10.21
C ALA A 163 14.07 4.80 -11.09
N VAL A 164 14.29 3.48 -11.23
CA VAL A 164 15.29 2.93 -12.13
C VAL A 164 14.93 3.19 -13.59
N PHE A 165 13.67 2.96 -13.98
CA PHE A 165 13.20 3.14 -15.36
C PHE A 165 13.24 4.59 -15.87
N ILE A 166 13.14 5.55 -14.97
CA ILE A 166 13.25 6.97 -15.33
C ILE A 166 14.67 7.54 -15.12
N GLY A 167 15.62 6.70 -14.65
CA GLY A 167 17.03 7.07 -14.52
C GLY A 167 17.37 7.85 -13.26
N LEU A 168 16.59 7.73 -12.19
CA LEU A 168 16.85 8.39 -10.91
C LEU A 168 17.75 7.57 -9.98
N TYR A 169 17.84 6.27 -10.19
CA TYR A 169 18.53 5.35 -9.29
C TYR A 169 19.19 4.19 -10.04
N GLU A 170 20.43 3.85 -9.61
CA GLU A 170 21.27 2.81 -10.22
C GLU A 170 21.80 1.82 -9.17
N GLY A 171 21.41 1.98 -7.91
CA GLY A 171 21.88 1.13 -6.80
C GLY A 171 21.06 -0.14 -6.62
N ASP A 172 21.32 -0.86 -5.54
CA ASP A 172 20.75 -2.17 -5.23
C ASP A 172 19.80 -2.17 -4.02
N ASP A 173 19.48 -0.99 -3.48
CA ASP A 173 18.50 -0.82 -2.40
C ASP A 173 17.17 -0.27 -2.94
N ALA A 174 16.14 -1.07 -2.85
CA ALA A 174 14.86 -0.71 -3.38
C ALA A 174 14.10 0.34 -2.54
N LEU A 175 14.37 0.42 -1.24
CA LEU A 175 13.79 1.47 -0.40
C LEU A 175 14.40 2.82 -0.77
N GLU A 176 15.73 2.89 -0.90
CA GLU A 176 16.42 4.10 -1.34
C GLU A 176 15.96 4.54 -2.75
N SER A 177 15.76 3.57 -3.64
CA SER A 177 15.17 3.82 -4.97
C SER A 177 13.79 4.46 -4.89
N CYS A 178 12.90 3.94 -4.03
CA CYS A 178 11.58 4.52 -3.79
C CYS A 178 11.67 5.94 -3.23
N GLU A 179 12.50 6.16 -2.21
CA GLU A 179 12.72 7.47 -1.59
C GLU A 179 13.26 8.50 -2.59
N LYS A 180 14.05 8.04 -3.56
CA LYS A 180 14.55 8.89 -4.63
C LYS A 180 13.42 9.37 -5.55
N LEU A 181 12.47 8.51 -5.91
CA LEU A 181 11.29 8.93 -6.66
C LEU A 181 10.43 9.90 -5.84
N GLU A 182 10.17 9.59 -4.58
CA GLU A 182 9.37 10.44 -3.68
C GLU A 182 10.01 11.82 -3.52
N SER A 183 11.32 11.90 -3.26
CA SER A 183 12.04 13.15 -3.09
C SER A 183 12.06 13.99 -4.38
N THR A 184 12.24 13.34 -5.53
CA THR A 184 12.19 14.01 -6.83
C THR A 184 10.81 14.58 -7.13
N ALA A 185 9.75 13.83 -6.80
CA ALA A 185 8.37 14.30 -6.96
C ALA A 185 8.06 15.56 -6.15
N ILE A 186 8.66 15.71 -4.95
CA ILE A 186 8.44 16.88 -4.08
C ILE A 186 8.95 18.18 -4.71
N GLU A 187 9.97 18.09 -5.56
CA GLU A 187 10.54 19.26 -6.23
C GLU A 187 9.65 19.81 -7.36
N PHE A 188 8.67 19.03 -7.82
CA PHE A 188 7.72 19.49 -8.82
C PHE A 188 6.67 20.43 -8.22
N SER A 189 6.60 21.65 -8.73
CA SER A 189 5.69 22.70 -8.24
C SER A 189 4.40 22.84 -9.06
N GLY A 190 4.19 21.99 -10.06
CA GLY A 190 3.01 22.04 -10.93
C GLY A 190 1.73 21.48 -10.28
N LYS A 191 0.63 21.65 -10.99
CA LYS A 191 -0.70 21.25 -10.49
C LYS A 191 -1.09 19.81 -10.78
N SER A 192 -0.60 19.23 -11.89
CA SER A 192 -0.92 17.87 -12.31
C SER A 192 0.26 17.22 -13.01
N GLY A 193 0.41 15.91 -12.85
CA GLY A 193 1.39 15.08 -13.55
C GLY A 193 0.82 14.39 -14.79
N PRO A 194 1.66 13.66 -15.54
CA PRO A 194 1.20 12.76 -16.57
C PRO A 194 0.42 11.61 -15.93
N ARG A 195 -0.58 11.12 -16.64
CA ARG A 195 -1.39 10.01 -16.12
C ARG A 195 -0.64 8.69 -16.21
N ILE A 196 -0.23 8.19 -15.07
CA ILE A 196 0.32 6.84 -14.90
C ILE A 196 -0.84 5.84 -14.75
N ASP A 197 -0.80 4.75 -15.50
CA ASP A 197 -1.91 3.79 -15.56
C ASP A 197 -1.84 2.77 -14.43
N TYR A 198 -2.47 3.07 -13.30
CA TYR A 198 -2.73 2.14 -12.18
C TYR A 198 -3.96 1.31 -12.50
N LYS A 199 -3.78 0.19 -13.20
CA LYS A 199 -4.90 -0.62 -13.67
C LYS A 199 -5.10 -1.87 -12.85
N VAL A 200 -6.35 -2.13 -12.54
CA VAL A 200 -6.78 -3.35 -11.88
C VAL A 200 -7.12 -4.40 -12.93
N ILE A 201 -6.66 -5.62 -12.70
CA ILE A 201 -6.99 -6.81 -13.49
C ILE A 201 -7.76 -7.80 -12.61
N SER A 202 -8.68 -8.54 -13.22
CA SER A 202 -9.37 -9.65 -12.58
C SER A 202 -8.50 -10.90 -12.66
N THR A 203 -8.31 -11.57 -11.52
CA THR A 203 -7.61 -12.84 -11.40
C THR A 203 -8.52 -13.87 -10.73
N GLU A 204 -8.10 -15.13 -10.66
CA GLU A 204 -8.84 -16.17 -9.93
C GLU A 204 -8.99 -15.87 -8.43
N GLU A 205 -8.09 -15.06 -7.90
CA GLU A 205 -8.02 -14.69 -6.49
C GLU A 205 -8.64 -13.32 -6.17
N GLY A 206 -9.26 -12.66 -7.14
CA GLY A 206 -9.89 -11.35 -7.01
C GLY A 206 -9.24 -10.28 -7.89
N TYR A 207 -9.45 -9.02 -7.54
CA TYR A 207 -8.93 -7.90 -8.31
C TYR A 207 -7.53 -7.51 -7.81
N GLN A 208 -6.58 -7.44 -8.74
CA GLN A 208 -5.18 -7.10 -8.45
C GLN A 208 -4.72 -5.90 -9.28
N LEU A 209 -3.80 -5.10 -8.73
CA LEU A 209 -3.14 -4.06 -9.49
C LEU A 209 -2.07 -4.68 -10.42
N ASP A 210 -2.11 -4.31 -11.70
CA ASP A 210 -1.06 -4.68 -12.66
C ASP A 210 0.04 -3.60 -12.70
N PRO A 211 1.24 -3.87 -12.16
CA PRO A 211 2.31 -2.90 -12.12
C PRO A 211 2.92 -2.59 -13.48
N ARG A 212 2.77 -3.52 -14.46
CA ARG A 212 3.37 -3.39 -15.79
C ARG A 212 2.84 -2.17 -16.54
N LEU A 213 1.56 -1.84 -16.37
CA LEU A 213 0.95 -0.71 -17.07
C LEU A 213 1.43 0.64 -16.51
N ALA A 214 1.69 0.72 -15.22
CA ALA A 214 2.27 1.92 -14.62
C ALA A 214 3.68 2.19 -15.16
N ILE A 215 4.54 1.17 -15.20
CA ILE A 215 5.91 1.31 -15.73
C ILE A 215 5.89 1.56 -17.24
N ARG A 216 5.02 0.88 -17.98
CA ARG A 216 4.83 1.12 -19.42
C ARG A 216 4.43 2.57 -19.73
N SER A 217 3.58 3.17 -18.89
CA SER A 217 3.22 4.60 -19.00
C SER A 217 4.45 5.48 -18.80
N ALA A 218 5.25 5.21 -17.76
CA ALA A 218 6.48 5.97 -17.48
C ALA A 218 7.49 5.88 -18.64
N MET A 219 7.73 4.68 -19.18
CA MET A 219 8.60 4.49 -20.36
C MET A 219 8.11 5.32 -21.56
N SER A 220 6.80 5.32 -21.82
CA SER A 220 6.20 6.07 -22.92
C SER A 220 6.40 7.57 -22.75
N PHE A 221 6.20 8.09 -21.54
CA PHE A 221 6.39 9.50 -21.24
C PHE A 221 7.87 9.92 -21.25
N LYS A 222 8.77 9.05 -20.79
CA LYS A 222 10.22 9.29 -20.89
C LYS A 222 10.66 9.37 -22.34
N LEU A 223 10.18 8.47 -23.21
CA LEU A 223 10.40 8.55 -24.66
C LEU A 223 9.84 9.83 -25.30
N ALA A 224 8.75 10.35 -24.76
CA ALA A 224 8.18 11.63 -25.20
C ALA A 224 8.95 12.86 -24.67
N GLY A 225 10.00 12.66 -23.87
CA GLY A 225 10.88 13.73 -23.38
C GLY A 225 10.34 14.47 -22.15
N LEU A 226 9.44 13.86 -21.38
CA LEU A 226 9.02 14.43 -20.10
C LEU A 226 10.18 14.37 -19.09
N ASP A 227 10.31 15.43 -18.28
CA ASP A 227 11.33 15.51 -17.25
C ASP A 227 11.03 14.60 -16.05
N ASP A 228 12.06 14.31 -15.28
CA ASP A 228 12.02 13.33 -14.20
C ASP A 228 11.18 13.81 -13.01
N TYR A 229 11.14 15.11 -12.73
CA TYR A 229 10.29 15.69 -11.67
C TYR A 229 8.82 15.51 -11.98
N LEU A 230 8.45 15.79 -13.23
CA LEU A 230 7.08 15.65 -13.71
C LEU A 230 6.64 14.18 -13.74
N LEU A 231 7.54 13.27 -14.16
CA LEU A 231 7.28 11.84 -14.17
C LEU A 231 7.11 11.28 -12.74
N SER A 232 8.00 11.63 -11.84
CA SER A 232 7.94 11.20 -10.45
C SER A 232 6.66 11.68 -9.77
N PHE A 233 6.30 12.95 -10.01
CA PHE A 233 5.04 13.49 -9.49
C PHE A 233 3.82 12.79 -10.11
N GLY A 234 3.88 12.40 -11.37
CA GLY A 234 2.83 11.65 -12.07
C GLY A 234 2.46 10.33 -11.37
N PHE A 235 3.44 9.63 -10.78
CA PHE A 235 3.17 8.43 -10.01
C PHE A 235 2.33 8.71 -8.76
N ILE A 236 2.64 9.78 -8.04
CA ILE A 236 1.91 10.17 -6.82
C ILE A 236 0.51 10.70 -7.17
N ASP A 237 0.43 11.58 -8.15
CA ASP A 237 -0.82 12.21 -8.58
C ASP A 237 -1.82 11.15 -9.10
N SER A 238 -1.36 10.26 -9.97
CA SER A 238 -2.19 9.19 -10.52
C SER A 238 -2.58 8.13 -9.49
N LEU A 239 -1.77 7.89 -8.45
CA LEU A 239 -2.17 7.02 -7.36
C LEU A 239 -3.30 7.64 -6.53
N ALA A 240 -3.26 8.96 -6.31
CA ALA A 240 -4.35 9.65 -5.64
C ALA A 240 -5.66 9.60 -6.45
N ASP A 241 -5.58 9.76 -7.77
CA ASP A 241 -6.74 9.59 -8.66
C ASP A 241 -7.28 8.15 -8.62
N PHE A 242 -6.39 7.17 -8.60
CA PHE A 242 -6.75 5.75 -8.46
C PHE A 242 -7.49 5.49 -7.15
N ILE A 243 -7.02 6.06 -6.04
CA ILE A 243 -7.70 5.99 -4.73
C ILE A 243 -9.11 6.56 -4.83
N ALA A 244 -9.26 7.73 -5.43
CA ALA A 244 -10.57 8.36 -5.59
C ALA A 244 -11.52 7.48 -6.42
N GLN A 245 -11.05 6.94 -7.53
CA GLN A 245 -11.85 6.06 -8.39
C GLN A 245 -12.28 4.77 -7.65
N GLN A 246 -11.40 4.15 -6.88
CA GLN A 246 -11.79 2.96 -6.12
C GLN A 246 -12.76 3.28 -4.99
N THR A 247 -12.67 4.47 -4.41
CA THR A 247 -13.63 4.95 -3.42
C THR A 247 -15.03 5.14 -4.03
N GLU A 248 -15.11 5.73 -5.22
CA GLU A 248 -16.37 5.87 -5.97
C GLU A 248 -16.96 4.49 -6.31
N ASN A 249 -16.13 3.52 -6.67
CA ASN A 249 -16.58 2.14 -6.89
C ASN A 249 -17.15 1.51 -5.61
N ALA A 250 -16.52 1.76 -4.45
CA ALA A 250 -17.05 1.29 -3.17
C ALA A 250 -18.39 1.92 -2.84
N ASP A 251 -18.53 3.23 -3.07
CA ASP A 251 -19.78 3.96 -2.84
C ASP A 251 -20.92 3.45 -3.74
N ALA A 252 -20.64 3.26 -5.01
CA ALA A 252 -21.62 2.71 -5.96
C ALA A 252 -22.10 1.30 -5.57
N ASN A 253 -21.22 0.50 -4.93
CA ASN A 253 -21.55 -0.86 -4.55
C ASN A 253 -22.32 -0.98 -3.24
N ILE A 254 -21.97 -0.19 -2.20
CA ILE A 254 -22.51 -0.37 -0.85
C ILE A 254 -23.07 0.91 -0.21
N GLY A 255 -22.88 2.08 -0.83
CA GLY A 255 -23.26 3.36 -0.24
C GLY A 255 -22.43 3.69 1.01
N ILE A 256 -21.21 4.17 0.83
CA ILE A 256 -20.30 4.42 1.96
C ILE A 256 -20.63 5.70 2.71
N HIS A 257 -20.41 5.68 4.01
CA HIS A 257 -20.48 6.87 4.88
C HIS A 257 -19.21 7.72 4.79
N GLY A 258 -18.06 7.08 4.55
CA GLY A 258 -16.77 7.76 4.49
C GLY A 258 -15.60 6.84 4.20
N VAL A 259 -14.41 7.40 4.24
CA VAL A 259 -13.16 6.75 3.87
C VAL A 259 -12.21 6.70 5.05
N THR A 260 -11.55 5.56 5.27
CA THR A 260 -10.46 5.44 6.22
C THR A 260 -9.12 5.35 5.50
N LEU A 261 -8.14 6.16 5.91
CA LEU A 261 -6.77 6.13 5.39
C LEU A 261 -5.82 5.61 6.46
N SER A 262 -5.03 4.60 6.12
CA SER A 262 -4.04 3.97 6.99
C SER A 262 -2.84 3.42 6.22
N GLY A 263 -1.73 3.20 6.93
CA GLY A 263 -0.49 2.68 6.40
C GLY A 263 0.58 3.74 6.12
N GLY A 264 1.86 3.36 6.27
CA GLY A 264 3.02 4.27 6.25
C GLY A 264 3.24 5.02 4.94
N ILE A 265 2.66 4.57 3.83
CA ILE A 265 2.77 5.29 2.55
C ILE A 265 2.08 6.66 2.60
N PHE A 266 1.05 6.81 3.44
CA PHE A 266 0.40 8.11 3.66
C PHE A 266 1.22 9.09 4.52
N GLU A 267 2.42 8.74 4.96
CA GLU A 267 3.42 9.68 5.47
C GLU A 267 3.98 10.55 4.34
N ASN A 268 3.90 10.08 3.08
CA ASN A 268 4.15 10.93 1.92
C ASN A 268 3.09 12.04 1.86
N ARG A 269 3.53 13.25 2.21
CA ARG A 269 2.65 14.42 2.33
C ARG A 269 1.94 14.76 1.02
N GLN A 270 2.60 14.59 -0.13
CA GLN A 270 1.99 14.89 -1.43
C GLN A 270 0.85 13.92 -1.70
N LEU A 271 1.07 12.61 -1.52
CA LEU A 271 0.02 11.61 -1.69
C LEU A 271 -1.15 11.87 -0.74
N LEU A 272 -0.87 12.10 0.55
CA LEU A 272 -1.92 12.35 1.53
C LEU A 272 -2.75 13.58 1.17
N MET A 273 -2.10 14.69 0.80
CA MET A 273 -2.81 15.91 0.42
C MET A 273 -3.62 15.75 -0.86
N ARG A 274 -3.09 15.04 -1.86
CA ARG A 274 -3.79 14.78 -3.12
C ARG A 274 -5.01 13.88 -2.90
N ALA A 275 -4.83 12.77 -2.22
CA ALA A 275 -5.93 11.86 -1.86
C ALA A 275 -6.99 12.60 -1.01
N TYR A 276 -6.57 13.37 -0.01
CA TYR A 276 -7.49 14.16 0.81
C TYR A 276 -8.31 15.15 -0.03
N ASN A 277 -7.66 15.92 -0.89
CA ASN A 277 -8.36 16.92 -1.73
C ASN A 277 -9.32 16.27 -2.72
N GLY A 278 -8.96 15.12 -3.30
CA GLY A 278 -9.83 14.38 -4.21
C GLY A 278 -11.05 13.77 -3.51
N LEU A 279 -10.89 13.28 -2.29
CA LEU A 279 -11.94 12.56 -1.56
C LEU A 279 -12.84 13.48 -0.71
N SER A 280 -12.27 14.52 -0.09
CA SER A 280 -12.97 15.36 0.90
C SER A 280 -14.14 16.15 0.37
N VAL A 281 -14.25 16.27 -0.96
CA VAL A 281 -15.38 16.92 -1.62
C VAL A 281 -16.68 16.11 -1.42
N ASN A 282 -16.59 14.79 -1.46
CA ASN A 282 -17.73 13.89 -1.45
C ASN A 282 -17.82 13.04 -0.17
N TYR A 283 -16.68 12.79 0.50
CA TYR A 283 -16.62 11.83 1.61
C TYR A 283 -15.93 12.40 2.84
N PRO A 284 -16.44 12.17 4.05
CA PRO A 284 -15.69 12.33 5.28
C PRO A 284 -14.46 11.39 5.27
N ILE A 285 -13.31 11.91 5.67
CA ILE A 285 -12.07 11.16 5.70
C ILE A 285 -11.64 10.96 7.15
N TYR A 286 -11.37 9.72 7.52
CA TYR A 286 -10.99 9.30 8.85
C TYR A 286 -9.58 8.70 8.86
N ARG A 287 -8.81 9.08 9.85
CA ARG A 287 -7.49 8.52 10.15
C ARG A 287 -7.30 8.47 11.65
N ASN A 288 -6.33 7.73 12.12
CA ASN A 288 -6.01 7.75 13.55
C ASN A 288 -5.65 9.16 14.03
N LYS A 289 -6.14 9.51 15.21
CA LYS A 289 -5.89 10.80 15.89
C LYS A 289 -4.79 10.68 16.92
N ARG A 290 -4.70 9.51 17.57
CA ARG A 290 -3.82 9.26 18.72
C ARG A 290 -2.64 8.38 18.38
N LEU A 291 -2.79 7.57 17.35
CA LEU A 291 -1.76 6.68 16.84
C LEU A 291 -1.20 7.24 15.54
N SER A 292 0.03 6.86 15.22
CA SER A 292 0.56 7.12 13.89
C SER A 292 -0.27 6.39 12.84
N ILE A 293 -0.16 6.81 11.60
CA ILE A 293 -0.90 6.26 10.46
C ILE A 293 -0.37 4.88 10.03
N ASP A 294 0.72 4.45 10.65
CA ASP A 294 1.47 3.23 10.38
C ASP A 294 1.06 2.05 11.32
N ASP A 295 1.97 1.13 11.57
CA ASP A 295 1.78 -0.14 12.24
C ASP A 295 1.17 -0.12 13.64
N ALA A 296 1.30 0.99 14.38
CA ALA A 296 0.71 1.10 15.71
C ALA A 296 -0.83 1.02 15.67
N ASN A 297 -1.43 1.47 14.58
CA ASN A 297 -2.87 1.36 14.36
C ASN A 297 -3.31 -0.09 14.06
N VAL A 298 -2.50 -0.85 13.34
CA VAL A 298 -2.71 -2.28 13.11
C VAL A 298 -2.74 -3.02 14.44
N ALA A 299 -1.81 -2.66 15.30
CA ALA A 299 -1.68 -3.24 16.62
C ALA A 299 -2.92 -3.09 17.49
N LEU A 300 -3.38 -1.86 17.63
CA LEU A 300 -4.56 -1.58 18.44
C LEU A 300 -5.80 -2.27 17.85
N GLY A 301 -5.97 -2.20 16.55
CA GLY A 301 -7.09 -2.82 15.87
C GLY A 301 -7.10 -4.34 16.02
N ALA A 302 -5.92 -4.94 15.96
CA ALA A 302 -5.73 -6.37 16.17
C ALA A 302 -6.19 -6.83 17.56
N ILE A 303 -5.78 -6.11 18.61
CA ILE A 303 -6.20 -6.40 19.99
C ILE A 303 -7.72 -6.30 20.10
N THR A 304 -8.31 -5.30 19.46
CA THR A 304 -9.75 -5.09 19.53
C THR A 304 -10.52 -6.20 18.83
N LEU A 305 -10.13 -6.56 17.61
CA LEU A 305 -10.75 -7.67 16.88
C LEU A 305 -10.60 -9.00 17.61
N GLY A 306 -9.52 -9.15 18.36
CA GLY A 306 -9.27 -10.33 19.14
C GLY A 306 -10.06 -10.38 20.46
N SER A 307 -10.59 -9.29 20.95
CA SER A 307 -11.40 -9.22 22.19
C SER A 307 -12.90 -9.31 21.92
N GLU A 308 -13.34 -9.24 20.71
CA GLU A 308 -14.71 -9.51 20.24
C GLU A 308 -14.95 -11.02 20.05
#